data_e9955db98f424747fccad546954c8835
#
_entry.id   e9955db98f424747fccad546954c8835
#
_cell.length_a   1.000
_cell.length_b   1.000
_cell.length_c   1.000
_cell.angle_alpha   90.00
_cell.angle_beta   90.00
_cell.angle_gamma   90.00
#
_symmetry.space_group_name_H-M   'P 1'
#
loop_
_entity.id
_entity.type
_entity.pdbx_description
1 polymer ?
#
loop_
_entity_poly.entity_id
_entity_poly.type
_entity_poly.pdbx_seq_one_letter_code
_entity_poly.pdbx_strand_id
1 'polypeptide(L)'
;MGPGCTRACPYCDIDFDRSKRELDPTEPYRLAEAVYRMQLKHVVITSVNRDDLEDGGASQFFECVYQVRKKYPETTIELLIPDLCGNWKALEKILDSNPNVLNHNIETVSSLYKKVRPQGKYERTLELLKRTRE
;
A
#
# COMPACT_ATOMS: atom_id res chain seq x y z
N MET A 1 -7.83 -4.68 -2.25
CA MET A 1 -7.72 -3.95 -3.53
C MET A 1 -7.73 -4.87 -4.75
N GLY A 2 -8.20 -6.08 -4.57
CA GLY A 2 -8.25 -7.12 -5.59
C GLY A 2 -6.96 -7.94 -5.70
N PRO A 3 -7.02 -9.09 -6.41
CA PRO A 3 -5.91 -10.03 -6.49
C PRO A 3 -4.86 -9.70 -7.56
N GLY A 4 -5.22 -8.88 -8.55
CA GLY A 4 -4.36 -8.58 -9.69
C GLY A 4 -3.58 -7.27 -9.53
N CYS A 5 -2.33 -7.26 -9.98
CA CYS A 5 -1.43 -6.11 -9.94
C CYS A 5 -1.34 -5.44 -11.32
N THR A 6 -1.29 -4.12 -11.38
CA THR A 6 -1.07 -3.38 -12.64
C THR A 6 0.37 -3.44 -13.14
N ARG A 7 1.29 -4.05 -12.37
CA ARG A 7 2.72 -4.18 -12.69
C ARG A 7 3.16 -5.63 -12.75
N ALA A 8 4.02 -5.93 -13.73
CA ALA A 8 4.58 -7.26 -13.97
C ALA A 8 6.06 -7.32 -13.54
N CYS A 9 6.32 -7.35 -12.25
CA CYS A 9 7.69 -7.47 -11.73
C CYS A 9 8.17 -8.93 -11.85
N PRO A 10 9.34 -9.20 -12.48
CA PRO A 10 9.79 -10.59 -12.77
C PRO A 10 10.00 -11.49 -11.54
N TYR A 11 10.17 -10.92 -10.36
CA TYR A 11 10.35 -11.66 -9.10
C TYR A 11 9.04 -11.94 -8.35
N CYS A 12 7.92 -11.36 -8.82
CA CYS A 12 6.64 -11.40 -8.12
C CYS A 12 5.70 -12.41 -8.77
N ASP A 13 5.06 -13.23 -7.95
CA ASP A 13 4.11 -14.27 -8.37
C ASP A 13 2.64 -13.80 -8.37
N ILE A 14 2.43 -12.50 -8.21
CA ILE A 14 1.09 -11.91 -8.30
C ILE A 14 0.67 -11.78 -9.77
N ASP A 15 -0.55 -12.20 -10.08
CA ASP A 15 -1.12 -12.08 -11.42
C ASP A 15 -1.09 -10.64 -11.93
N PHE A 16 -0.53 -10.47 -13.13
CA PHE A 16 -0.59 -9.20 -13.83
C PHE A 16 -1.97 -8.99 -14.42
N ASP A 17 -2.65 -7.93 -13.97
CA ASP A 17 -3.99 -7.61 -14.43
C ASP A 17 -4.17 -6.09 -14.54
N ARG A 18 -4.37 -5.61 -15.76
CA ARG A 18 -4.70 -4.20 -16.05
C ARG A 18 -6.19 -3.95 -16.21
N SER A 19 -7.03 -4.95 -16.00
CA SER A 19 -8.48 -4.70 -15.98
C SER A 19 -8.81 -3.75 -14.83
N LYS A 20 -9.54 -2.69 -15.13
CA LYS A 20 -10.02 -1.74 -14.11
C LYS A 20 -11.07 -2.46 -13.27
N ARG A 21 -10.64 -2.99 -12.13
CA ARG A 21 -11.57 -3.59 -11.17
C ARG A 21 -12.02 -2.56 -10.15
N GLU A 22 -13.29 -2.52 -9.88
CA GLU A 22 -13.82 -1.72 -8.78
C GLU A 22 -13.26 -2.19 -7.44
N LEU A 23 -13.04 -1.24 -6.54
CA LEU A 23 -12.67 -1.56 -5.16
C LEU A 23 -13.89 -2.15 -4.44
N ASP A 24 -13.65 -3.17 -3.62
CA ASP A 24 -14.66 -3.68 -2.72
C ASP A 24 -14.84 -2.71 -1.52
N PRO A 25 -15.96 -2.01 -1.41
CA PRO A 25 -16.17 -1.06 -0.32
C PRO A 25 -16.30 -1.73 1.05
N THR A 26 -16.46 -3.05 1.08
CA THR A 26 -16.56 -3.82 2.34
C THR A 26 -15.21 -4.33 2.83
N GLU A 27 -14.16 -4.27 2.01
CA GLU A 27 -12.82 -4.78 2.34
C GLU A 27 -12.26 -4.16 3.64
N PRO A 28 -12.32 -2.82 3.88
CA PRO A 28 -11.82 -2.23 5.12
C PRO A 28 -12.53 -2.76 6.37
N TYR A 29 -13.84 -2.98 6.29
CA TYR A 29 -14.62 -3.51 7.41
C TYR A 29 -14.28 -4.98 7.70
N ARG A 30 -14.14 -5.80 6.65
CA ARG A 30 -13.74 -7.21 6.78
C ARG A 30 -12.33 -7.35 7.34
N LEU A 31 -11.42 -6.48 6.91
CA LEU A 31 -10.05 -6.42 7.43
C LEU A 31 -10.07 -6.08 8.92
N ALA A 32 -10.78 -5.02 9.33
CA ALA A 32 -10.90 -4.64 10.73
C ALA A 32 -11.53 -5.75 11.59
N GLU A 33 -12.53 -6.45 11.05
CA GLU A 33 -13.13 -7.62 11.72
C GLU A 33 -12.12 -8.75 11.91
N ALA A 34 -11.31 -9.05 10.88
CA ALA A 34 -10.28 -10.08 10.96
C ALA A 34 -9.22 -9.72 12.02
N VAL A 35 -8.70 -8.49 12.01
CA VAL A 35 -7.73 -7.99 13.00
C VAL A 35 -8.28 -8.14 14.42
N TYR A 36 -9.53 -7.75 14.64
CA TYR A 36 -10.20 -7.86 15.94
C TYR A 36 -10.38 -9.31 16.38
N ARG A 37 -10.91 -10.17 15.51
CA ARG A 37 -11.14 -11.61 15.86
C ARG A 37 -9.85 -12.35 16.15
N MET A 38 -8.78 -12.03 15.43
CA MET A 38 -7.47 -12.62 15.65
C MET A 38 -6.72 -11.98 16.82
N GLN A 39 -7.26 -10.90 17.42
CA GLN A 39 -6.64 -10.13 18.51
C GLN A 39 -5.19 -9.72 18.21
N LEU A 40 -4.95 -9.26 17.00
CA LEU A 40 -3.61 -8.89 16.55
C LEU A 40 -3.11 -7.64 17.27
N LYS A 41 -2.00 -7.75 17.97
CA LYS A 41 -1.31 -6.61 18.59
C LYS A 41 -0.59 -5.74 17.56
N HIS A 42 -0.24 -6.31 16.43
CA HIS A 42 0.40 -5.65 15.30
C HIS A 42 -0.14 -6.23 13.99
N VAL A 43 -0.41 -5.37 13.01
CA VAL A 43 -0.86 -5.78 11.68
C VAL A 43 -0.08 -5.03 10.61
N VAL A 44 0.38 -5.77 9.59
CA VAL A 44 0.94 -5.18 8.38
C VAL A 44 -0.12 -5.24 7.28
N ILE A 45 -0.51 -4.09 6.78
CA ILE A 45 -1.48 -3.94 5.70
C ILE A 45 -0.71 -3.57 4.43
N THR A 46 -0.87 -4.38 3.40
CA THR A 46 -0.22 -4.16 2.11
C THR A 46 -1.20 -4.35 0.96
N SER A 47 -0.79 -3.97 -0.23
CA SER A 47 -1.60 -4.15 -1.43
C SER A 47 -0.75 -4.44 -2.67
N VAL A 48 -1.41 -4.88 -3.73
CA VAL A 48 -0.88 -4.82 -5.10
C VAL A 48 -0.77 -3.37 -5.59
N ASN A 49 -0.03 -3.11 -6.67
CA ASN A 49 -0.08 -1.81 -7.33
C ASN A 49 -1.41 -1.66 -8.08
N ARG A 50 -2.04 -0.51 -7.91
CA ARG A 50 -3.28 -0.10 -8.57
C ARG A 50 -3.07 1.22 -9.29
N ASP A 51 -2.14 1.22 -10.26
CA ASP A 51 -1.83 2.39 -11.09
C ASP A 51 -3.00 2.83 -11.98
N ASP A 52 -4.06 2.03 -12.03
CA ASP A 52 -5.34 2.31 -12.69
C ASP A 52 -6.26 3.21 -11.85
N LEU A 53 -6.00 3.35 -10.55
CA LEU A 53 -6.72 4.25 -9.66
C LEU A 53 -6.06 5.61 -9.60
N GLU A 54 -6.85 6.68 -9.57
CA GLU A 54 -6.35 8.06 -9.53
C GLU A 54 -5.41 8.32 -8.34
N ASP A 55 -5.73 7.75 -7.18
CA ASP A 55 -4.94 7.86 -5.94
C ASP A 55 -4.06 6.63 -5.64
N GLY A 56 -3.92 5.70 -6.59
CA GLY A 56 -3.14 4.48 -6.40
C GLY A 56 -3.64 3.58 -5.26
N GLY A 57 -4.86 3.81 -4.76
CA GLY A 57 -5.47 3.08 -3.64
C GLY A 57 -5.25 3.74 -2.27
N ALA A 58 -4.79 4.99 -2.21
CA ALA A 58 -4.56 5.71 -0.96
C ALA A 58 -5.81 5.83 -0.10
N SER A 59 -6.97 6.08 -0.72
CA SER A 59 -8.27 6.12 -0.02
C SER A 59 -8.61 4.81 0.66
N GLN A 60 -8.30 3.68 0.00
CA GLN A 60 -8.54 2.36 0.57
C GLN A 60 -7.63 2.07 1.76
N PHE A 61 -6.35 2.46 1.69
CA PHE A 61 -5.44 2.38 2.83
C PHE A 61 -5.94 3.21 4.01
N PHE A 62 -6.33 4.46 3.75
CA PHE A 62 -6.89 5.36 4.77
C PHE A 62 -8.08 4.70 5.47
N GLU A 63 -9.03 4.20 4.69
CA GLU A 63 -10.24 3.58 5.25
C GLU A 63 -9.92 2.30 6.04
N CYS A 64 -8.96 1.49 5.58
CA CYS A 64 -8.51 0.31 6.32
C CYS A 64 -7.96 0.69 7.70
N VAL A 65 -7.08 1.69 7.77
CA VAL A 65 -6.53 2.16 9.05
C VAL A 65 -7.64 2.70 9.95
N TYR A 66 -8.52 3.53 9.39
CA TYR A 66 -9.64 4.10 10.14
C TYR A 66 -10.54 3.02 10.76
N GLN A 67 -10.93 2.01 9.99
CA GLN A 67 -11.80 0.94 10.47
C GLN A 67 -11.11 0.04 11.50
N VAL A 68 -9.81 -0.26 11.33
CA VAL A 68 -9.04 -1.02 12.34
C VAL A 68 -8.97 -0.23 13.64
N ARG A 69 -8.61 1.05 13.59
CA ARG A 69 -8.53 1.92 14.78
C ARG A 69 -9.85 2.03 15.51
N LYS A 70 -10.95 2.20 14.76
CA LYS A 70 -12.30 2.27 15.32
C LYS A 70 -12.69 1.00 16.04
N LYS A 71 -12.31 -0.17 15.51
CA LYS A 71 -12.72 -1.46 16.05
C LYS A 71 -11.78 -2.03 17.09
N TYR A 72 -10.48 -1.81 16.92
CA TYR A 72 -9.44 -2.32 17.82
C TYR A 72 -8.29 -1.32 17.97
N PRO A 73 -8.48 -0.27 18.81
CA PRO A 73 -7.55 0.86 18.91
C PRO A 73 -6.15 0.49 19.43
N GLU A 74 -6.01 -0.62 20.14
CA GLU A 74 -4.74 -1.08 20.73
C GLU A 74 -3.79 -1.69 19.68
N THR A 75 -4.27 -2.00 18.47
CA THR A 75 -3.44 -2.58 17.42
C THR A 75 -2.47 -1.56 16.85
N THR A 76 -1.20 -1.88 16.80
CA THR A 76 -0.22 -1.15 16.00
C THR A 76 -0.41 -1.49 14.52
N ILE A 77 -0.41 -0.48 13.67
CA ILE A 77 -0.67 -0.61 12.23
C ILE A 77 0.57 -0.20 11.46
N GLU A 78 1.09 -1.12 10.66
CA GLU A 78 2.12 -0.86 9.66
C GLU A 78 1.49 -0.90 8.28
N LEU A 79 1.83 0.08 7.45
CA LEU A 79 1.44 0.10 6.04
C LEU A 79 2.66 -0.15 5.17
N LEU A 80 2.62 -1.19 4.35
CA LEU A 80 3.57 -1.43 3.28
C LEU A 80 2.92 -0.99 1.96
N ILE A 81 3.27 0.20 1.50
CA ILE A 81 2.59 0.87 0.39
C ILE A 81 3.34 0.75 -0.93
N PRO A 82 2.65 0.83 -2.09
CA PRO A 82 3.27 1.03 -3.39
C PRO A 82 3.85 2.44 -3.53
N ASP A 83 4.58 2.71 -4.62
CA ASP A 83 5.17 4.03 -4.88
C ASP A 83 4.17 5.07 -5.40
N LEU A 84 2.88 4.73 -5.48
CA LEU A 84 1.76 5.58 -5.88
C LEU A 84 2.01 6.35 -7.20
N CYS A 85 2.88 5.84 -8.08
CA CYS A 85 3.36 6.54 -9.27
C CYS A 85 3.96 7.93 -9.00
N GLY A 86 4.31 8.26 -7.75
CA GLY A 86 4.78 9.57 -7.31
C GLY A 86 3.67 10.60 -7.08
N ASN A 87 2.45 10.14 -6.86
CA ASN A 87 1.35 11.00 -6.42
C ASN A 87 1.53 11.35 -4.93
N TRP A 88 2.16 12.49 -4.67
CA TRP A 88 2.47 12.92 -3.30
C TRP A 88 1.24 13.28 -2.48
N LYS A 89 0.17 13.76 -3.13
CA LYS A 89 -1.11 13.99 -2.44
C LYS A 89 -1.74 12.68 -1.95
N ALA A 90 -1.57 11.61 -2.70
CA ALA A 90 -1.99 10.29 -2.27
C ALA A 90 -1.15 9.79 -1.08
N LEU A 91 0.16 10.09 -1.07
CA LEU A 91 1.01 9.79 0.09
C LEU A 91 0.57 10.58 1.33
N GLU A 92 0.34 11.89 1.21
CA GLU A 92 -0.19 12.73 2.29
C GLU A 92 -1.48 12.13 2.88
N LYS A 93 -2.42 11.72 2.02
CA LYS A 93 -3.66 11.07 2.47
C LYS A 93 -3.42 9.78 3.26
N ILE A 94 -2.44 8.98 2.88
CA ILE A 94 -2.06 7.79 3.65
C ILE A 94 -1.48 8.20 5.00
N LEU A 95 -0.61 9.19 5.04
CA LEU A 95 0.00 9.69 6.28
C LEU A 95 -1.05 10.29 7.22
N ASP A 96 -2.07 10.97 6.71
CA ASP A 96 -3.20 11.52 7.48
C ASP A 96 -3.99 10.41 8.22
N SER A 97 -3.93 9.15 7.77
CA SER A 97 -4.50 8.02 8.50
C SER A 97 -3.71 7.67 9.77
N ASN A 98 -2.53 8.28 9.95
CA ASN A 98 -1.64 8.13 11.10
C ASN A 98 -1.27 6.65 11.40
N PRO A 99 -0.65 5.92 10.46
CA PRO A 99 -0.13 4.59 10.74
C PRO A 99 1.04 4.67 11.74
N ASN A 100 1.26 3.61 12.50
CA ASN A 100 2.40 3.56 13.44
C ASN A 100 3.73 3.39 12.71
N VAL A 101 3.71 2.66 11.58
CA VAL A 101 4.87 2.45 10.70
C VAL A 101 4.41 2.60 9.25
N LEU A 102 5.19 3.33 8.45
CA LEU A 102 5.06 3.33 7.00
C LEU A 102 6.29 2.70 6.38
N ASN A 103 6.08 1.73 5.53
CA ASN A 103 7.12 0.96 4.86
C ASN A 103 6.94 0.99 3.33
N HIS A 104 8.03 0.90 2.61
CA HIS A 104 8.07 0.79 1.15
C HIS A 104 9.30 0.03 0.70
N ASN A 105 9.10 -0.94 -0.19
CA ASN A 105 10.17 -1.81 -0.67
C ASN A 105 11.05 -1.12 -1.73
N ILE A 106 12.37 -1.16 -1.54
CA ILE A 106 13.36 -0.75 -2.54
C ILE A 106 13.62 -1.88 -3.55
N GLU A 107 13.57 -3.14 -3.11
CA GLU A 107 13.76 -4.39 -3.85
C GLU A 107 15.19 -4.65 -4.31
N THR A 108 15.89 -3.65 -4.89
CA THR A 108 17.22 -3.84 -5.45
C THR A 108 17.97 -2.49 -5.55
N VAL A 109 19.23 -2.56 -5.98
CA VAL A 109 20.07 -1.39 -6.22
C VAL A 109 19.67 -0.66 -7.52
N SER A 110 20.00 0.62 -7.63
CA SER A 110 19.61 1.49 -8.76
C SER A 110 19.96 0.89 -10.12
N SER A 111 21.16 0.31 -10.28
CA SER A 111 21.64 -0.26 -11.55
C SER A 111 20.80 -1.44 -12.06
N LEU A 112 20.11 -2.15 -11.18
CA LEU A 112 19.27 -3.31 -11.52
C LEU A 112 17.78 -2.97 -11.57
N TYR A 113 17.40 -1.73 -11.26
CA TYR A 113 16.00 -1.37 -11.05
C TYR A 113 15.13 -1.62 -12.29
N LYS A 114 15.63 -1.25 -13.48
CA LYS A 114 14.91 -1.47 -14.75
C LYS A 114 14.68 -2.97 -15.05
N LYS A 115 15.57 -3.83 -14.59
CA LYS A 115 15.47 -5.28 -14.81
C LYS A 115 14.53 -5.93 -13.79
N VAL A 116 14.63 -5.54 -12.53
CA VAL A 116 13.90 -6.15 -11.41
C VAL A 116 12.52 -5.53 -11.22
N ARG A 117 12.40 -4.22 -11.42
CA ARG A 117 11.17 -3.45 -11.17
C ARG A 117 10.90 -2.44 -12.30
N PRO A 118 10.62 -2.92 -13.53
CA PRO A 118 10.64 -2.10 -14.75
C PRO A 118 9.69 -0.90 -14.74
N GLN A 119 8.59 -0.97 -14.00
CA GLN A 119 7.61 0.12 -13.86
C GLN A 119 7.84 0.99 -12.62
N GLY A 120 8.79 0.62 -11.77
CA GLY A 120 9.23 1.43 -10.64
C GLY A 120 10.32 2.42 -11.03
N LYS A 121 10.62 3.35 -10.13
CA LYS A 121 11.76 4.29 -10.25
C LYS A 121 12.50 4.34 -8.92
N TYR A 122 13.80 4.08 -8.93
CA TYR A 122 14.62 4.06 -7.72
C TYR A 122 14.57 5.41 -6.98
N GLU A 123 14.71 6.52 -7.72
CA GLU A 123 14.67 7.88 -7.17
C GLU A 123 13.30 8.20 -6.55
N ARG A 124 12.22 7.71 -7.15
CA ARG A 124 10.86 7.87 -6.60
C ARG A 124 10.72 7.17 -5.26
N THR A 125 11.28 5.98 -5.12
CA THR A 125 11.31 5.23 -3.85
C THR A 125 12.04 6.01 -2.76
N LEU A 126 13.20 6.59 -3.09
CA LEU A 126 13.96 7.40 -2.13
C LEU A 126 13.21 8.69 -1.75
N GLU A 127 12.59 9.35 -2.73
CA GLU A 127 11.79 10.56 -2.48
C GLU A 127 10.56 10.24 -1.61
N LEU A 128 9.88 9.11 -1.87
CA LEU A 128 8.77 8.65 -1.04
C LEU A 128 9.21 8.52 0.42
N LEU A 129 10.29 7.76 0.68
CA LEU A 129 10.81 7.54 2.03
C LEU A 129 11.29 8.83 2.71
N LYS A 130 11.80 9.80 1.95
CA LYS A 130 12.17 11.13 2.46
C LYS A 130 10.94 11.89 2.93
N ARG A 131 9.88 11.97 2.09
CA ARG A 131 8.64 12.68 2.40
C ARG A 131 7.87 12.11 3.57
N THR A 132 8.04 10.83 3.89
CA THR A 132 7.40 10.22 5.07
C THR A 132 8.02 10.66 6.40
N ARG A 133 9.17 11.36 6.38
CA ARG A 133 9.88 11.83 7.57
C ARG A 133 9.72 13.34 7.82
N GLU A 134 9.23 14.07 6.84
CA GLU A 134 8.93 15.51 6.93
C GLU A 134 7.54 15.74 7.53
#